data_9d1c30a237094c1624867bdc31f7e841
#
_entry.id   9d1c30a237094c1624867bdc31f7e841
#
_cell.length_a   1.000
_cell.length_b   1.000
_cell.length_c   1.000
_cell.angle_alpha   90.00
_cell.angle_beta   90.00
_cell.angle_gamma   90.00
#
_symmetry.space_group_name_H-M   'P 1'
#
loop_
_entity.id
_entity.type
_entity.pdbx_description
1 polymer ?
#
loop_
_entity_poly.entity_id
_entity_poly.type
_entity_poly.pdbx_seq_one_letter_code
_entity_poly.pdbx_strand_id
1 'polypeptide(L)'
;MKIFRYVTENTFDSYSWQLIENKQKFIGQIMTSKSPVRSCDDVDEAALSYAEVKALATGNPYIKEKMTLDTEVAKLKLLKANFKSQKYRLEDAINKEYPVRIAKLEEKIEGLRQDIITRGANQMKSDEEFAITVNGMTYTDKKDGGAALIAAVKDAKSIDREKVGRYCGFDLYGRFDVFENGFRVFLQGKMEHILEISSVPHGMITRLNNCMASFDRTLTEAEEALADTCAKLETAKTEVTKEFDKEDILSEKLKRLSFLNAQLDADRKETPQNAPQNKQAQSCLLYTSDAADDLLCVD
;
A
#
# COMPACT_ATOMS: atom_id res chain seq x y z
N MET A 1 4.62 -33.99 -38.17
CA MET A 1 3.15 -34.03 -38.31
C MET A 1 2.72 -32.67 -38.80
N LYS A 2 2.01 -32.56 -39.92
CA LYS A 2 1.40 -31.31 -40.42
C LYS A 2 -0.07 -31.29 -40.01
N ILE A 3 -0.48 -30.22 -39.32
CA ILE A 3 -1.85 -30.01 -38.89
C ILE A 3 -2.47 -28.94 -39.76
N PHE A 4 -3.52 -29.24 -40.50
CA PHE A 4 -4.25 -28.30 -41.34
C PHE A 4 -5.53 -27.88 -40.59
N ARG A 5 -5.78 -26.58 -40.50
CA ARG A 5 -6.99 -26.01 -39.90
C ARG A 5 -7.81 -25.40 -41.02
N TYR A 6 -9.05 -25.83 -41.15
CA TYR A 6 -9.99 -25.27 -42.11
C TYR A 6 -10.94 -24.31 -41.39
N VAL A 7 -11.02 -23.11 -41.92
CA VAL A 7 -11.85 -22.02 -41.36
C VAL A 7 -12.59 -21.37 -42.52
N THR A 8 -13.88 -21.15 -42.38
CA THR A 8 -14.67 -20.41 -43.34
C THR A 8 -14.60 -18.93 -42.98
N GLU A 9 -14.26 -18.07 -43.94
CA GLU A 9 -14.20 -16.62 -43.71
C GLU A 9 -15.57 -16.05 -43.32
N ASN A 10 -15.56 -15.09 -42.39
CA ASN A 10 -16.76 -14.43 -41.88
C ASN A 10 -17.78 -15.35 -41.17
N THR A 11 -17.31 -16.44 -40.58
CA THR A 11 -18.12 -17.38 -39.79
C THR A 11 -17.74 -17.34 -38.33
N PHE A 12 -18.62 -17.92 -37.49
CA PHE A 12 -18.34 -18.12 -36.06
C PHE A 12 -17.10 -18.97 -35.81
N ASP A 13 -16.78 -19.90 -36.69
CA ASP A 13 -15.57 -20.74 -36.58
C ASP A 13 -14.29 -19.87 -36.63
N SER A 14 -14.28 -18.86 -37.49
CA SER A 14 -13.15 -17.90 -37.57
C SER A 14 -12.96 -17.16 -36.24
N TYR A 15 -14.03 -16.72 -35.62
CA TYR A 15 -14.00 -16.08 -34.30
C TYR A 15 -13.53 -17.04 -33.20
N SER A 16 -14.09 -18.25 -33.15
CA SER A 16 -13.71 -19.25 -32.15
C SER A 16 -12.22 -19.63 -32.24
N TRP A 17 -11.67 -19.74 -33.44
CA TRP A 17 -10.25 -19.98 -33.62
C TRP A 17 -9.39 -18.83 -33.16
N GLN A 18 -9.82 -17.57 -33.40
CA GLN A 18 -9.10 -16.39 -32.94
C GLN A 18 -9.10 -16.32 -31.41
N LEU A 19 -10.21 -16.66 -30.75
CA LEU A 19 -10.31 -16.72 -29.28
C LEU A 19 -9.37 -17.78 -28.70
N ILE A 20 -9.37 -18.98 -29.30
CA ILE A 20 -8.49 -20.10 -28.89
C ILE A 20 -7.01 -19.71 -29.10
N GLU A 21 -6.68 -19.05 -30.19
CA GLU A 21 -5.30 -18.59 -30.46
C GLU A 21 -4.84 -17.56 -29.43
N ASN A 22 -5.69 -16.63 -29.05
CA ASN A 22 -5.39 -15.63 -28.02
C ASN A 22 -5.19 -16.31 -26.65
N LYS A 23 -6.08 -17.24 -26.28
CA LYS A 23 -5.91 -18.05 -25.06
C LYS A 23 -4.62 -18.87 -25.08
N GLN A 24 -4.27 -19.45 -26.20
CA GLN A 24 -3.02 -20.22 -26.36
C GLN A 24 -1.78 -19.32 -26.25
N LYS A 25 -1.81 -18.10 -26.80
CA LYS A 25 -0.74 -17.12 -26.61
C LYS A 25 -0.57 -16.75 -25.14
N PHE A 26 -1.68 -16.50 -24.44
CA PHE A 26 -1.70 -16.21 -23.00
C PHE A 26 -1.09 -17.34 -22.18
N ILE A 27 -1.55 -18.57 -22.39
CA ILE A 27 -1.01 -19.77 -21.73
C ILE A 27 0.48 -19.93 -22.04
N GLY A 28 0.89 -19.72 -23.30
CA GLY A 28 2.28 -19.80 -23.73
C GLY A 28 3.18 -18.75 -23.04
N GLN A 29 2.67 -17.54 -22.79
CA GLN A 29 3.39 -16.50 -22.09
C GLN A 29 3.61 -16.87 -20.60
N ILE A 30 2.60 -17.42 -19.95
CA ILE A 30 2.70 -17.85 -18.55
C ILE A 30 3.63 -19.08 -18.42
N MET A 31 3.42 -20.11 -19.26
CA MET A 31 4.14 -21.38 -19.15
C MET A 31 5.61 -21.32 -19.57
N THR A 32 5.98 -20.42 -20.46
CA THR A 32 7.37 -20.35 -20.97
C THR A 32 8.25 -19.38 -20.22
N SER A 33 7.71 -18.53 -19.34
CA SER A 33 8.41 -17.50 -18.55
C SER A 33 9.35 -16.60 -19.38
N LYS A 34 9.23 -16.59 -20.70
CA LYS A 34 10.12 -15.86 -21.63
C LYS A 34 9.86 -14.35 -21.68
N SER A 35 8.77 -13.90 -21.09
CA SER A 35 8.46 -12.48 -20.97
C SER A 35 7.78 -12.24 -19.62
N PRO A 36 8.45 -11.62 -18.63
CA PRO A 36 7.83 -11.24 -17.37
C PRO A 36 6.93 -10.02 -17.62
N VAL A 37 5.76 -10.26 -18.17
CA VAL A 37 4.73 -9.22 -18.27
C VAL A 37 4.02 -9.16 -16.91
N ARG A 38 4.18 -8.06 -16.18
CA ARG A 38 3.54 -7.83 -14.87
C ARG A 38 2.01 -7.71 -14.94
N SER A 39 1.44 -7.56 -16.15
CA SER A 39 0.01 -7.58 -16.41
C SER A 39 -0.23 -8.25 -17.74
N CYS A 40 -0.87 -9.39 -17.73
CA CYS A 40 -1.43 -9.99 -18.93
C CYS A 40 -2.85 -9.46 -19.08
N ASP A 41 -3.19 -8.96 -20.27
CA ASP A 41 -4.59 -8.66 -20.58
C ASP A 41 -5.34 -9.99 -20.57
N ASP A 42 -6.07 -10.23 -19.47
CA ASP A 42 -7.02 -11.32 -19.42
C ASP A 42 -8.04 -11.02 -20.52
N VAL A 43 -8.18 -11.95 -21.45
CA VAL A 43 -9.23 -11.88 -22.46
C VAL A 43 -10.50 -12.24 -21.72
N ASP A 44 -11.13 -11.22 -21.11
CA ASP A 44 -12.48 -11.35 -20.59
C ASP A 44 -13.33 -12.07 -21.64
N GLU A 45 -13.83 -13.23 -21.28
CA GLU A 45 -14.84 -13.93 -22.04
C GLU A 45 -16.13 -13.09 -21.97
N ALA A 46 -16.17 -12.02 -22.74
CA ALA A 46 -17.45 -11.45 -23.09
C ALA A 46 -18.18 -12.53 -23.90
N ALA A 47 -18.96 -13.34 -23.19
CA ALA A 47 -19.78 -14.35 -23.81
C ALA A 47 -20.68 -13.64 -24.83
N LEU A 48 -20.36 -13.85 -26.13
CA LEU A 48 -21.17 -13.30 -27.21
C LEU A 48 -22.61 -13.77 -27.04
N SER A 49 -23.54 -12.85 -27.01
CA SER A 49 -24.95 -13.22 -27.05
C SER A 49 -25.24 -13.97 -28.37
N TYR A 50 -26.24 -14.84 -28.37
CA TYR A 50 -26.66 -15.56 -29.58
C TYR A 50 -26.91 -14.62 -30.76
N ALA A 51 -27.40 -13.40 -30.51
CA ALA A 51 -27.61 -12.37 -31.53
C ALA A 51 -26.29 -11.86 -32.14
N GLU A 52 -25.25 -11.69 -31.34
CA GLU A 52 -23.92 -11.26 -31.78
C GLU A 52 -23.21 -12.35 -32.58
N VAL A 53 -23.36 -13.62 -32.16
CA VAL A 53 -22.87 -14.78 -32.91
C VAL A 53 -23.53 -14.88 -34.28
N LYS A 54 -24.87 -14.73 -34.34
CA LYS A 54 -25.64 -14.72 -35.59
C LYS A 54 -25.22 -13.61 -36.52
N ALA A 55 -24.94 -12.44 -35.99
CA ALA A 55 -24.59 -11.29 -36.77
C ALA A 55 -23.14 -11.29 -37.25
N LEU A 56 -22.22 -11.90 -36.48
CA LEU A 56 -20.87 -12.24 -36.97
C LEU A 56 -20.93 -13.22 -38.15
N ALA A 57 -21.83 -14.21 -38.07
CA ALA A 57 -22.06 -15.17 -39.14
C ALA A 57 -22.70 -14.51 -40.41
N THR A 58 -23.41 -13.43 -40.26
CA THR A 58 -24.00 -12.66 -41.38
C THR A 58 -23.05 -11.60 -41.95
N GLY A 59 -21.85 -11.44 -41.38
CA GLY A 59 -20.81 -10.51 -41.90
C GLY A 59 -21.10 -9.05 -41.64
N ASN A 60 -21.97 -8.70 -40.66
CA ASN A 60 -22.30 -7.31 -40.37
C ASN A 60 -21.11 -6.55 -39.76
N PRO A 61 -20.50 -5.56 -40.45
CA PRO A 61 -19.30 -4.85 -40.00
C PRO A 61 -19.51 -4.06 -38.69
N TYR A 62 -20.76 -3.58 -38.43
CA TYR A 62 -21.10 -2.80 -37.23
C TYR A 62 -20.95 -3.59 -35.94
N ILE A 63 -21.13 -4.91 -35.98
CA ILE A 63 -21.02 -5.76 -34.79
C ILE A 63 -19.55 -5.97 -34.44
N LYS A 64 -18.69 -6.19 -35.42
CA LYS A 64 -17.26 -6.28 -35.19
C LYS A 64 -16.70 -5.00 -34.62
N GLU A 65 -17.14 -3.83 -35.16
CA GLU A 65 -16.75 -2.52 -34.64
C GLU A 65 -17.25 -2.32 -33.20
N LYS A 66 -18.51 -2.68 -32.89
CA LYS A 66 -19.07 -2.61 -31.54
C LYS A 66 -18.24 -3.41 -30.53
N MET A 67 -17.92 -4.66 -30.84
CA MET A 67 -17.13 -5.52 -29.93
C MET A 67 -15.75 -4.94 -29.62
N THR A 68 -15.07 -4.41 -30.65
CA THR A 68 -13.79 -3.73 -30.45
C THR A 68 -13.96 -2.52 -29.52
N LEU A 69 -14.98 -1.70 -29.78
CA LEU A 69 -15.27 -0.51 -28.99
C LEU A 69 -15.69 -0.85 -27.55
N ASP A 70 -16.48 -1.92 -27.35
CA ASP A 70 -16.86 -2.37 -25.99
C ASP A 70 -15.63 -2.71 -25.16
N THR A 71 -14.69 -3.46 -25.74
CA THR A 71 -13.42 -3.81 -25.08
C THR A 71 -12.58 -2.58 -24.77
N GLU A 72 -12.45 -1.65 -25.73
CA GLU A 72 -11.67 -0.42 -25.55
C GLU A 72 -12.30 0.52 -24.52
N VAL A 73 -13.64 0.66 -24.54
CA VAL A 73 -14.40 1.45 -23.55
C VAL A 73 -14.27 0.84 -22.15
N ALA A 74 -14.36 -0.49 -22.01
CA ALA A 74 -14.17 -1.17 -20.75
C ALA A 74 -12.77 -0.90 -20.19
N LYS A 75 -11.73 -1.02 -21.02
CA LYS A 75 -10.33 -0.71 -20.65
C LYS A 75 -10.16 0.76 -20.22
N LEU A 76 -10.73 1.71 -20.96
CA LEU A 76 -10.66 3.14 -20.62
C LEU A 76 -11.42 3.46 -19.33
N LYS A 77 -12.59 2.84 -19.09
CA LYS A 77 -13.33 2.98 -17.85
C LYS A 77 -12.55 2.45 -16.65
N LEU A 78 -11.87 1.32 -16.80
CA LEU A 78 -10.98 0.77 -15.75
C LEU A 78 -9.83 1.72 -15.45
N LEU A 79 -9.16 2.25 -16.48
CA LEU A 79 -8.09 3.23 -16.30
C LEU A 79 -8.60 4.49 -15.58
N LYS A 80 -9.79 4.99 -15.94
CA LYS A 80 -10.43 6.13 -15.28
C LYS A 80 -10.77 5.83 -13.81
N ALA A 81 -11.27 4.63 -13.52
CA ALA A 81 -11.57 4.20 -12.16
C ALA A 81 -10.29 4.12 -11.30
N ASN A 82 -9.21 3.56 -11.84
CA ASN A 82 -7.91 3.51 -11.19
C ASN A 82 -7.34 4.92 -10.94
N PHE A 83 -7.41 5.80 -11.92
CA PHE A 83 -7.02 7.20 -11.77
C PHE A 83 -7.78 7.91 -10.64
N LYS A 84 -9.12 7.75 -10.60
CA LYS A 84 -9.94 8.30 -9.51
C LYS A 84 -9.57 7.72 -8.16
N SER A 85 -9.32 6.41 -8.08
CA SER A 85 -8.89 5.77 -6.82
C SER A 85 -7.55 6.31 -6.34
N GLN A 86 -6.59 6.53 -7.24
CA GLN A 86 -5.31 7.17 -6.91
C GLN A 86 -5.50 8.61 -6.43
N LYS A 87 -6.35 9.38 -7.11
CA LYS A 87 -6.69 10.75 -6.72
C LYS A 87 -7.27 10.81 -5.29
N TYR A 88 -8.23 9.94 -4.95
CA TYR A 88 -8.79 9.88 -3.60
C TYR A 88 -7.74 9.49 -2.55
N ARG A 89 -6.81 8.57 -2.86
CA ARG A 89 -5.70 8.24 -1.95
C ARG A 89 -4.79 9.43 -1.71
N LEU A 90 -4.48 10.21 -2.74
CA LEU A 90 -3.69 11.42 -2.61
C LEU A 90 -4.42 12.48 -1.78
N GLU A 91 -5.72 12.67 -1.99
CA GLU A 91 -6.55 13.58 -1.19
C GLU A 91 -6.56 13.18 0.30
N ASP A 92 -6.71 11.90 0.60
CA ASP A 92 -6.62 11.39 1.97
C ASP A 92 -5.23 11.60 2.57
N ALA A 93 -4.17 11.34 1.81
CA ALA A 93 -2.80 11.58 2.25
C ALA A 93 -2.56 13.07 2.54
N ILE A 94 -3.00 13.99 1.66
CA ILE A 94 -2.88 15.44 1.83
C ILE A 94 -3.61 15.92 3.07
N ASN A 95 -4.84 15.42 3.31
CA ASN A 95 -5.69 15.93 4.36
C ASN A 95 -5.47 15.27 5.72
N LYS A 96 -4.97 14.02 5.75
CA LYS A 96 -4.86 13.23 6.98
C LYS A 96 -3.42 12.81 7.30
N GLU A 97 -2.71 12.20 6.34
CA GLU A 97 -1.43 11.56 6.64
C GLU A 97 -0.28 12.56 6.74
N TYR A 98 -0.12 13.43 5.73
CA TYR A 98 0.98 14.41 5.72
C TYR A 98 0.91 15.41 6.89
N PRO A 99 -0.25 16.02 7.22
CA PRO A 99 -0.31 16.96 8.36
C PRO A 99 0.08 16.31 9.68
N VAL A 100 -0.38 15.07 9.94
CA VAL A 100 -0.04 14.35 11.17
C VAL A 100 1.46 14.01 11.20
N ARG A 101 2.03 13.59 10.06
CA ARG A 101 3.45 13.28 9.96
C ARG A 101 4.33 14.51 10.14
N ILE A 102 3.96 15.64 9.54
CA ILE A 102 4.65 16.92 9.67
C ILE A 102 4.64 17.36 11.14
N ALA A 103 3.47 17.39 11.79
CA ALA A 103 3.36 17.77 13.19
C ALA A 103 4.22 16.90 14.12
N LYS A 104 4.26 15.58 13.90
CA LYS A 104 5.14 14.67 14.66
C LYS A 104 6.62 14.93 14.44
N LEU A 105 7.01 15.27 13.21
CA LEU A 105 8.41 15.61 12.90
C LEU A 105 8.80 16.95 13.51
N GLU A 106 7.93 17.95 13.47
CA GLU A 106 8.14 19.25 14.11
C GLU A 106 8.26 19.12 15.62
N GLU A 107 7.39 18.34 16.27
CA GLU A 107 7.47 18.03 17.69
C GLU A 107 8.78 17.32 18.05
N LYS A 108 9.19 16.34 17.23
CA LYS A 108 10.47 15.64 17.40
C LYS A 108 11.68 16.57 17.27
N ILE A 109 11.68 17.45 16.27
CA ILE A 109 12.73 18.44 16.03
C ILE A 109 12.84 19.38 17.21
N GLU A 110 11.72 19.95 17.67
CA GLU A 110 11.71 20.84 18.81
C GLU A 110 12.17 20.14 20.10
N GLY A 111 11.70 18.91 20.33
CA GLY A 111 12.14 18.10 21.47
C GLY A 111 13.65 17.81 21.44
N LEU A 112 14.20 17.43 20.27
CA LEU A 112 15.64 17.19 20.13
C LEU A 112 16.46 18.45 20.32
N ARG A 113 16.00 19.62 19.84
CA ARG A 113 16.67 20.90 20.08
C ARG A 113 16.77 21.22 21.58
N GLN A 114 15.69 20.99 22.33
CA GLN A 114 15.69 21.18 23.78
C GLN A 114 16.63 20.18 24.48
N ASP A 115 16.67 18.93 24.02
CA ASP A 115 17.58 17.93 24.58
C ASP A 115 19.06 18.25 24.27
N ILE A 116 19.38 18.80 23.11
CA ILE A 116 20.72 19.29 22.76
C ILE A 116 21.14 20.45 23.67
N ILE A 117 20.23 21.39 23.95
CA ILE A 117 20.47 22.49 24.89
C ILE A 117 20.72 21.91 26.30
N THR A 118 19.89 20.98 26.76
CA THR A 118 20.04 20.34 28.07
C THR A 118 21.38 19.62 28.18
N ARG A 119 21.77 18.85 27.14
CA ARG A 119 23.08 18.21 27.05
C ARG A 119 24.22 19.23 27.15
N GLY A 120 24.13 20.32 26.35
CA GLY A 120 25.18 21.35 26.33
C GLY A 120 25.36 22.05 27.68
N ALA A 121 24.24 22.32 28.38
CA ALA A 121 24.28 22.98 29.70
C ALA A 121 24.85 22.05 30.81
N ASN A 122 24.79 20.72 30.62
CA ASN A 122 25.23 19.71 31.62
C ASN A 122 26.41 18.88 31.10
N GLN A 123 27.09 19.29 30.04
CA GLN A 123 28.23 18.58 29.49
C GLN A 123 29.40 18.57 30.46
N MET A 124 29.91 17.36 30.77
CA MET A 124 31.11 17.18 31.54
C MET A 124 32.32 17.56 30.68
N LYS A 125 33.19 18.45 31.20
CA LYS A 125 34.37 18.92 30.45
C LYS A 125 35.53 17.96 30.47
N SER A 126 35.57 17.09 31.44
CA SER A 126 36.60 16.06 31.59
C SER A 126 36.05 14.78 32.21
N ASP A 127 36.82 13.69 32.10
CA ASP A 127 36.47 12.42 32.74
C ASP A 127 36.52 12.51 34.29
N GLU A 128 37.26 13.45 34.83
CA GLU A 128 37.33 13.76 36.25
C GLU A 128 36.06 14.38 36.83
N GLU A 129 35.26 15.00 35.97
CA GLU A 129 33.96 15.62 36.34
C GLU A 129 32.80 14.62 36.22
N PHE A 130 33.10 13.32 35.95
CA PHE A 130 32.04 12.34 35.80
C PHE A 130 31.18 12.23 37.05
N ALA A 131 29.89 12.38 36.91
CA ALA A 131 28.92 12.21 37.98
C ALA A 131 27.60 11.65 37.42
N ILE A 132 27.13 10.58 38.01
CA ILE A 132 25.82 9.98 37.77
C ILE A 132 25.10 9.78 39.10
N THR A 133 23.84 10.14 39.18
CA THR A 133 23.02 9.90 40.38
C THR A 133 22.12 8.69 40.11
N VAL A 134 22.20 7.68 40.98
CA VAL A 134 21.36 6.48 40.90
C VAL A 134 20.78 6.21 42.29
N ASN A 135 19.44 6.09 42.36
CA ASN A 135 18.70 5.89 43.61
C ASN A 135 19.09 6.90 44.72
N GLY A 136 19.35 8.15 44.31
CA GLY A 136 19.71 9.23 45.23
C GLY A 136 21.20 9.26 45.64
N MET A 137 22.01 8.32 45.23
CA MET A 137 23.48 8.29 45.47
C MET A 137 24.20 8.78 44.21
N THR A 138 25.21 9.65 44.40
CA THR A 138 26.04 10.15 43.30
C THR A 138 27.34 9.35 43.24
N TYR A 139 27.63 8.85 42.04
CA TYR A 139 28.85 8.08 41.72
C TYR A 139 29.76 8.93 40.82
N THR A 140 31.03 8.99 41.14
CA THR A 140 32.07 9.72 40.39
C THR A 140 32.97 8.77 39.58
N ASP A 141 32.84 7.46 39.78
CA ASP A 141 33.52 6.45 38.98
C ASP A 141 32.53 5.85 37.93
N LYS A 142 32.97 5.73 36.68
CA LYS A 142 32.15 5.20 35.57
C LYS A 142 31.78 3.74 35.78
N LYS A 143 32.65 2.94 36.36
CA LYS A 143 32.39 1.52 36.61
C LYS A 143 31.35 1.35 37.71
N ASP A 144 31.54 2.06 38.81
CA ASP A 144 30.64 2.00 39.97
C ASP A 144 29.27 2.58 39.64
N GLY A 145 29.22 3.72 38.97
CA GLY A 145 27.99 4.33 38.52
C GLY A 145 27.23 3.48 37.49
N GLY A 146 27.97 2.86 36.56
CA GLY A 146 27.37 1.91 35.59
C GLY A 146 26.84 0.66 36.25
N ALA A 147 27.55 0.11 37.24
CA ALA A 147 27.12 -1.07 38.01
C ALA A 147 25.86 -0.77 38.84
N ALA A 148 25.84 0.42 39.51
CA ALA A 148 24.67 0.88 40.27
C ALA A 148 23.44 1.06 39.36
N LEU A 149 23.60 1.67 38.16
CA LEU A 149 22.50 1.84 37.21
C LEU A 149 21.97 0.48 36.71
N ILE A 150 22.85 -0.46 36.37
CA ILE A 150 22.43 -1.80 35.92
C ILE A 150 21.67 -2.53 37.05
N ALA A 151 22.12 -2.43 38.29
CA ALA A 151 21.46 -3.03 39.43
C ALA A 151 20.07 -2.39 39.64
N ALA A 152 19.97 -1.06 39.66
CA ALA A 152 18.73 -0.33 39.86
C ALA A 152 17.70 -0.68 38.78
N VAL A 153 18.11 -0.78 37.51
CA VAL A 153 17.21 -1.15 36.40
C VAL A 153 16.74 -2.60 36.51
N LYS A 154 17.60 -3.52 36.96
CA LYS A 154 17.24 -4.94 37.17
C LYS A 154 16.35 -5.15 38.39
N ASP A 155 16.45 -4.28 39.39
CA ASP A 155 15.60 -4.30 40.58
C ASP A 155 14.23 -3.69 40.32
N ALA A 156 14.08 -2.87 39.28
CA ALA A 156 12.81 -2.36 38.79
C ALA A 156 11.95 -3.51 38.20
N LYS A 157 11.21 -4.20 39.07
CA LYS A 157 10.36 -5.36 38.71
C LYS A 157 9.03 -4.96 38.12
N SER A 158 8.72 -3.69 38.10
CA SER A 158 7.46 -3.16 37.60
C SER A 158 7.40 -3.16 36.07
N ILE A 159 6.22 -3.44 35.52
CA ILE A 159 5.91 -3.21 34.12
C ILE A 159 5.89 -1.69 33.83
N ASP A 160 5.63 -0.89 34.87
CA ASP A 160 5.67 0.56 34.82
C ASP A 160 7.12 1.07 34.92
N ARG A 161 7.35 2.26 34.36
CA ARG A 161 8.65 2.91 34.39
C ARG A 161 8.97 3.44 35.76
N GLU A 162 10.07 3.02 36.32
CA GLU A 162 10.57 3.52 37.60
C GLU A 162 11.75 4.45 37.37
N LYS A 163 11.74 5.61 38.03
CA LYS A 163 12.86 6.54 37.99
C LYS A 163 14.03 5.96 38.79
N VAL A 164 15.12 5.66 38.10
CA VAL A 164 16.30 5.04 38.68
C VAL A 164 17.44 6.04 38.90
N GLY A 165 17.42 7.21 38.29
CA GLY A 165 18.48 8.17 38.47
C GLY A 165 18.43 9.39 37.58
N ARG A 166 19.59 10.06 37.47
CA ARG A 166 19.79 11.23 36.61
C ARG A 166 21.22 11.27 36.08
N TYR A 167 21.37 11.63 34.81
CA TYR A 167 22.68 11.76 34.14
C TYR A 167 22.68 12.91 33.14
N CYS A 168 23.68 13.80 33.20
CA CYS A 168 23.84 14.95 32.30
C CYS A 168 22.55 15.77 32.09
N GLY A 169 21.79 16.01 33.15
CA GLY A 169 20.55 16.78 33.09
C GLY A 169 19.31 15.97 32.70
N PHE A 170 19.46 14.73 32.26
CA PHE A 170 18.38 13.83 31.89
C PHE A 170 17.99 12.91 33.04
N ASP A 171 16.69 12.63 33.16
CA ASP A 171 16.19 11.64 34.09
C ASP A 171 16.31 10.24 33.48
N LEU A 172 16.72 9.28 34.30
CA LEU A 172 16.87 7.88 33.91
C LEU A 172 15.72 7.06 34.50
N TYR A 173 15.09 6.25 33.62
CA TYR A 173 14.05 5.30 34.02
C TYR A 173 14.44 3.89 33.59
N GLY A 174 14.04 2.90 34.38
CA GLY A 174 14.17 1.49 34.07
C GLY A 174 12.81 0.83 33.88
N ARG A 175 12.73 -0.16 33.01
CA ARG A 175 11.55 -1.02 32.83
C ARG A 175 11.96 -2.39 32.34
N PHE A 176 11.23 -3.41 32.79
CA PHE A 176 11.31 -4.73 32.18
C PHE A 176 10.37 -4.80 30.96
N ASP A 177 10.91 -5.14 29.82
CA ASP A 177 10.15 -5.38 28.59
C ASP A 177 9.79 -6.85 28.47
N VAL A 178 8.50 -7.15 28.64
CA VAL A 178 7.98 -8.54 28.63
C VAL A 178 8.10 -9.18 27.25
N PHE A 179 7.96 -8.39 26.18
CA PHE A 179 8.00 -8.92 24.82
C PHE A 179 9.40 -9.34 24.39
N GLU A 180 10.41 -8.57 24.78
CA GLU A 180 11.80 -8.88 24.45
C GLU A 180 12.51 -9.64 25.58
N ASN A 181 11.81 -9.93 26.68
CA ASN A 181 12.33 -10.58 27.88
C ASN A 181 13.65 -9.93 28.36
N GLY A 182 13.66 -8.61 28.40
CA GLY A 182 14.85 -7.82 28.68
C GLY A 182 14.56 -6.51 29.41
N PHE A 183 15.62 -5.94 30.00
CA PHE A 183 15.52 -4.64 30.64
C PHE A 183 15.87 -3.52 29.67
N ARG A 184 15.14 -2.41 29.72
CA ARG A 184 15.40 -1.21 28.95
C ARG A 184 15.63 -0.02 29.87
N VAL A 185 16.52 0.85 29.44
CA VAL A 185 16.83 2.12 30.09
C VAL A 185 16.26 3.24 29.20
N PHE A 186 15.57 4.17 29.83
CA PHE A 186 15.00 5.34 29.16
C PHE A 186 15.74 6.58 29.65
N LEU A 187 16.32 7.30 28.73
CA LEU A 187 16.90 8.63 28.98
C LEU A 187 15.81 9.65 28.63
N GLN A 188 15.26 10.28 29.65
CA GLN A 188 14.13 11.19 29.54
C GLN A 188 14.60 12.65 29.62
N GLY A 189 14.53 13.32 28.51
CA GLY A 189 14.61 14.76 28.39
C GLY A 189 13.25 15.32 27.98
N LYS A 190 13.24 16.24 27.03
CA LYS A 190 12.00 16.64 26.35
C LYS A 190 11.50 15.48 25.47
N MET A 191 12.44 14.79 24.81
CA MET A 191 12.19 13.51 24.13
C MET A 191 12.58 12.35 25.01
N GLU A 192 12.06 11.19 24.65
CA GLU A 192 12.41 9.92 25.25
C GLU A 192 13.38 9.16 24.34
N HIS A 193 14.51 8.75 24.90
CA HIS A 193 15.51 7.96 24.21
C HIS A 193 15.64 6.58 24.85
N ILE A 194 15.41 5.52 24.09
CA ILE A 194 15.37 4.14 24.58
C ILE A 194 16.74 3.50 24.35
N LEU A 195 17.30 2.90 25.39
CA LEU A 195 18.55 2.18 25.34
C LEU A 195 18.37 0.76 25.87
N GLU A 196 19.08 -0.16 25.27
CA GLU A 196 19.22 -1.50 25.82
C GLU A 196 20.19 -1.51 26.98
N ILE A 197 19.93 -2.34 27.99
CA ILE A 197 20.87 -2.52 29.11
C ILE A 197 22.15 -3.18 28.62
N SER A 198 23.30 -2.75 29.15
CA SER A 198 24.58 -3.41 28.94
C SER A 198 24.84 -4.41 30.04
N SER A 199 25.49 -5.53 29.72
CA SER A 199 25.99 -6.47 30.72
C SER A 199 27.25 -5.96 31.43
N VAL A 200 27.97 -5.00 30.81
CA VAL A 200 29.21 -4.43 31.31
C VAL A 200 28.94 -3.02 31.84
N PRO A 201 29.32 -2.69 33.12
CA PRO A 201 29.09 -1.40 33.73
C PRO A 201 29.58 -0.20 32.90
N HIS A 202 30.85 -0.22 32.49
CA HIS A 202 31.43 0.83 31.66
C HIS A 202 30.71 0.94 30.32
N GLY A 203 30.27 -0.16 29.73
CA GLY A 203 29.48 -0.19 28.48
C GLY A 203 28.15 0.51 28.62
N MET A 204 27.52 0.52 29.80
CA MET A 204 26.26 1.23 30.02
C MET A 204 26.46 2.74 29.94
N ILE A 205 27.50 3.27 30.58
CA ILE A 205 27.86 4.70 30.50
C ILE A 205 28.20 5.09 29.05
N THR A 206 28.97 4.23 28.37
CA THR A 206 29.30 4.47 26.95
C THR A 206 28.03 4.53 26.07
N ARG A 207 27.03 3.67 26.30
CA ARG A 207 25.76 3.71 25.59
C ARG A 207 24.99 5.02 25.85
N LEU A 208 24.94 5.50 27.09
CA LEU A 208 24.34 6.78 27.43
C LEU A 208 25.03 7.94 26.68
N ASN A 209 26.37 7.98 26.70
CA ASN A 209 27.13 9.00 26.00
C ASN A 209 26.94 8.95 24.49
N ASN A 210 26.94 7.75 23.88
CA ASN A 210 26.71 7.59 22.45
C ASN A 210 25.28 8.01 22.05
N CYS A 211 24.30 7.73 22.89
CA CYS A 211 22.93 8.18 22.69
C CYS A 211 22.87 9.72 22.65
N MET A 212 23.44 10.40 23.65
CA MET A 212 23.48 11.85 23.69
C MET A 212 24.30 12.45 22.52
N ALA A 213 25.40 11.81 22.14
CA ALA A 213 26.21 12.22 20.99
C ALA A 213 25.46 12.09 19.65
N SER A 214 24.48 11.20 19.57
CA SER A 214 23.67 11.01 18.35
C SER A 214 22.58 12.04 18.14
N PHE A 215 22.29 12.91 19.11
CA PHE A 215 21.18 13.89 19.03
C PHE A 215 21.31 14.82 17.83
N ASP A 216 22.51 15.34 17.55
CA ASP A 216 22.71 16.25 16.41
C ASP A 216 22.43 15.55 15.09
N ARG A 217 22.92 14.31 14.93
CA ARG A 217 22.64 13.52 13.73
C ARG A 217 21.15 13.22 13.61
N THR A 218 20.49 12.82 14.70
CA THR A 218 19.05 12.51 14.71
C THR A 218 18.21 13.74 14.42
N LEU A 219 18.67 14.95 14.84
CA LEU A 219 18.04 16.21 14.50
C LEU A 219 18.15 16.48 13.00
N THR A 220 19.33 16.35 12.41
CA THR A 220 19.54 16.53 10.96
C THR A 220 18.67 15.55 10.16
N GLU A 221 18.65 14.27 10.52
CA GLU A 221 17.80 13.26 9.89
C GLU A 221 16.30 13.62 10.00
N ALA A 222 15.86 14.18 11.12
CA ALA A 222 14.47 14.60 11.30
C ALA A 222 14.12 15.85 10.46
N GLU A 223 15.04 16.81 10.35
CA GLU A 223 14.89 18.01 9.52
C GLU A 223 14.85 17.65 8.02
N GLU A 224 15.71 16.73 7.57
CA GLU A 224 15.69 16.19 6.21
C GLU A 224 14.38 15.44 5.92
N ALA A 225 13.91 14.63 6.86
CA ALA A 225 12.63 13.91 6.73
C ALA A 225 11.42 14.87 6.68
N LEU A 226 11.49 15.99 7.40
CA LEU A 226 10.46 17.03 7.34
C LEU A 226 10.45 17.69 5.96
N ALA A 227 11.60 18.09 5.46
CA ALA A 227 11.75 18.71 4.15
C ALA A 227 11.26 17.78 3.02
N ASP A 228 11.63 16.49 3.05
CA ASP A 228 11.16 15.47 2.11
C ASP A 228 9.64 15.28 2.18
N THR A 229 9.08 15.27 3.39
CA THR A 229 7.63 15.12 3.59
C THR A 229 6.87 16.33 3.05
N CYS A 230 7.37 17.55 3.27
CA CYS A 230 6.79 18.77 2.71
C CYS A 230 6.88 18.79 1.17
N ALA A 231 8.00 18.38 0.59
CA ALA A 231 8.15 18.28 -0.87
C ALA A 231 7.17 17.26 -1.47
N LYS A 232 6.97 16.11 -0.81
CA LYS A 232 5.97 15.09 -1.22
C LYS A 232 4.54 15.61 -1.12
N LEU A 233 4.23 16.41 -0.09
CA LEU A 233 2.92 17.05 0.05
C LEU A 233 2.66 18.02 -1.11
N GLU A 234 3.62 18.87 -1.48
CA GLU A 234 3.46 19.80 -2.61
C GLU A 234 3.34 19.05 -3.94
N THR A 235 4.11 17.98 -4.13
CA THR A 235 3.96 17.11 -5.30
C THR A 235 2.56 16.46 -5.33
N ALA A 236 2.08 15.94 -4.21
CA ALA A 236 0.74 15.34 -4.12
C ALA A 236 -0.37 16.35 -4.43
N LYS A 237 -0.25 17.60 -3.95
CA LYS A 237 -1.20 18.69 -4.27
C LYS A 237 -1.23 18.98 -5.77
N THR A 238 -0.10 18.98 -6.44
CA THR A 238 -0.04 19.21 -7.90
C THR A 238 -0.61 18.01 -8.67
N GLU A 239 -0.34 16.79 -8.23
CA GLU A 239 -0.87 15.58 -8.87
C GLU A 239 -2.41 15.48 -8.77
N VAL A 240 -2.99 15.87 -7.63
CA VAL A 240 -4.44 15.86 -7.42
C VAL A 240 -5.18 16.81 -8.38
N THR A 241 -4.54 17.89 -8.84
CA THR A 241 -5.16 18.83 -9.79
C THR A 241 -5.22 18.31 -11.21
N LYS A 242 -4.48 17.24 -11.53
CA LYS A 242 -4.49 16.66 -12.87
C LYS A 242 -5.83 16.03 -13.20
N GLU A 243 -6.19 16.14 -14.46
CA GLU A 243 -7.37 15.51 -15.05
C GLU A 243 -6.98 14.21 -15.76
N PHE A 244 -7.96 13.38 -16.06
CA PHE A 244 -7.71 12.12 -16.75
C PHE A 244 -7.44 12.39 -18.24
N ASP A 245 -6.24 12.16 -18.70
CA ASP A 245 -5.74 12.49 -20.04
C ASP A 245 -6.54 11.86 -21.20
N LYS A 246 -7.31 10.79 -20.93
CA LYS A 246 -8.05 10.04 -21.95
C LYS A 246 -9.56 10.26 -21.87
N GLU A 247 -10.01 11.34 -21.21
CA GLU A 247 -11.44 11.63 -21.05
C GLU A 247 -12.12 11.88 -22.40
N ASP A 248 -11.47 12.64 -23.28
CA ASP A 248 -12.01 12.95 -24.61
C ASP A 248 -12.14 11.68 -25.46
N ILE A 249 -11.11 10.83 -25.43
CA ILE A 249 -11.11 9.55 -26.17
C ILE A 249 -12.23 8.64 -25.65
N LEU A 250 -12.42 8.58 -24.33
CA LEU A 250 -13.50 7.80 -23.73
C LEU A 250 -14.87 8.34 -24.15
N SER A 251 -15.04 9.66 -24.13
CA SER A 251 -16.30 10.32 -24.53
C SER A 251 -16.63 10.05 -26.00
N GLU A 252 -15.65 10.18 -26.90
CA GLU A 252 -15.82 9.90 -28.34
C GLU A 252 -16.22 8.44 -28.59
N LYS A 253 -15.51 7.50 -27.98
CA LYS A 253 -15.82 6.07 -28.11
C LYS A 253 -17.18 5.70 -27.54
N LEU A 254 -17.60 6.31 -26.43
CA LEU A 254 -18.94 6.13 -25.88
C LEU A 254 -20.03 6.66 -26.81
N LYS A 255 -19.82 7.82 -27.44
CA LYS A 255 -20.77 8.36 -28.46
C LYS A 255 -20.87 7.41 -29.65
N ARG A 256 -19.74 6.91 -30.14
CA ARG A 256 -19.75 5.97 -31.29
C ARG A 256 -20.41 4.64 -30.89
N LEU A 257 -20.16 4.14 -29.70
CA LEU A 257 -20.81 2.91 -29.21
C LEU A 257 -22.34 3.09 -29.08
N SER A 258 -22.79 4.22 -28.55
CA SER A 258 -24.24 4.53 -28.48
C SER A 258 -24.89 4.59 -29.85
N PHE A 259 -24.23 5.17 -30.84
CA PHE A 259 -24.69 5.18 -32.21
C PHE A 259 -24.82 3.78 -32.81
N LEU A 260 -23.79 2.94 -32.65
CA LEU A 260 -23.81 1.54 -33.12
C LEU A 260 -24.91 0.72 -32.46
N ASN A 261 -25.13 0.90 -31.16
CA ASN A 261 -26.22 0.25 -30.46
C ASN A 261 -27.59 0.63 -31.02
N ALA A 262 -27.80 1.93 -31.28
CA ALA A 262 -29.05 2.42 -31.87
C ALA A 262 -29.32 1.85 -33.30
N GLN A 263 -28.23 1.73 -34.09
CA GLN A 263 -28.31 1.13 -35.45
C GLN A 263 -28.67 -0.37 -35.38
N LEU A 264 -28.00 -1.10 -34.52
CA LEU A 264 -28.23 -2.54 -34.35
C LEU A 264 -29.60 -2.85 -33.74
N ASP A 265 -30.11 -2.00 -32.89
CA ASP A 265 -31.49 -2.10 -32.36
C ASP A 265 -32.57 -1.75 -33.40
N ALA A 266 -32.29 -0.81 -34.33
CA ALA A 266 -33.15 -0.53 -35.45
C ALA A 266 -33.23 -1.72 -36.42
N ASP A 267 -32.11 -2.26 -36.84
CA ASP A 267 -32.01 -3.46 -37.67
C ASP A 267 -32.73 -4.68 -37.03
N ARG A 268 -32.76 -4.75 -35.71
CA ARG A 268 -33.43 -5.82 -34.94
C ARG A 268 -34.95 -5.71 -34.98
N LYS A 269 -35.50 -4.49 -35.08
CA LYS A 269 -36.95 -4.23 -35.17
C LYS A 269 -37.52 -4.47 -36.56
N GLU A 270 -36.70 -4.39 -37.61
CA GLU A 270 -37.12 -4.62 -38.99
C GLU A 270 -37.14 -6.11 -39.41
N THR A 271 -36.56 -6.99 -38.60
CA THR A 271 -36.63 -8.46 -38.83
C THR A 271 -37.88 -9.02 -38.16
N PRO A 272 -38.91 -9.49 -38.94
CA PRO A 272 -40.13 -10.06 -38.35
C PRO A 272 -39.80 -11.29 -37.51
N GLN A 273 -40.30 -11.30 -36.27
CA GLN A 273 -40.23 -12.44 -35.37
C GLN A 273 -41.09 -13.59 -35.90
N ASN A 274 -40.52 -14.44 -36.75
CA ASN A 274 -41.08 -15.76 -37.08
C ASN A 274 -40.09 -16.81 -36.59
N ALA A 275 -40.06 -17.04 -35.27
CA ALA A 275 -39.53 -18.28 -34.69
C ALA A 275 -40.53 -18.75 -33.62
N PRO A 276 -40.93 -20.06 -33.63
CA PRO A 276 -41.88 -20.56 -32.66
C PRO A 276 -41.30 -20.47 -31.26
N GLN A 277 -42.02 -19.81 -30.37
CA GLN A 277 -41.75 -19.78 -28.96
C GLN A 277 -41.85 -21.20 -28.35
N ASN A 278 -40.77 -21.88 -28.20
CA ASN A 278 -40.72 -23.15 -27.47
C ASN A 278 -40.81 -22.82 -25.95
N LYS A 279 -41.99 -22.98 -25.39
CA LYS A 279 -42.34 -22.75 -23.97
C LYS A 279 -41.68 -23.75 -23.01
N GLN A 280 -40.73 -24.56 -23.44
CA GLN A 280 -40.07 -25.56 -22.60
C GLN A 280 -38.70 -25.18 -22.02
N ALA A 281 -38.17 -23.95 -22.31
CA ALA A 281 -36.87 -23.56 -21.82
C ALA A 281 -36.89 -22.84 -20.43
N GLN A 282 -38.07 -22.62 -19.84
CA GLN A 282 -38.17 -21.91 -18.54
C GLN A 282 -38.06 -22.83 -17.31
N SER A 283 -38.06 -24.15 -17.51
CA SER A 283 -38.00 -25.12 -16.39
C SER A 283 -36.57 -25.55 -15.99
N CYS A 284 -35.55 -25.18 -16.76
CA CYS A 284 -34.17 -25.65 -16.51
C CYS A 284 -33.29 -24.66 -15.73
N LEU A 285 -33.74 -23.40 -15.52
CA LEU A 285 -32.96 -22.39 -14.82
C LEU A 285 -33.29 -22.28 -13.33
N LEU A 286 -34.25 -23.02 -12.82
CA LEU A 286 -34.63 -23.01 -11.40
C LEU A 286 -33.86 -24.00 -10.53
N TYR A 287 -32.96 -24.79 -11.09
CA TYR A 287 -32.28 -25.86 -10.33
C TYR A 287 -30.81 -25.54 -9.97
N THR A 288 -30.27 -24.37 -10.30
CA THR A 288 -28.87 -24.02 -9.99
C THR A 288 -28.69 -22.91 -8.95
N SER A 289 -29.79 -22.39 -8.38
CA SER A 289 -29.69 -21.32 -7.36
C SER A 289 -29.72 -21.82 -5.92
N ASP A 290 -30.03 -23.11 -5.69
CA ASP A 290 -30.28 -23.65 -4.34
C ASP A 290 -29.12 -24.49 -3.76
N ALA A 291 -27.96 -24.51 -4.43
CA ALA A 291 -26.80 -25.28 -3.97
C ALA A 291 -25.67 -24.46 -3.33
N ALA A 292 -25.84 -23.13 -3.16
CA ALA A 292 -24.80 -22.25 -2.62
C ALA A 292 -25.05 -21.73 -1.20
N ASP A 293 -26.23 -21.98 -0.61
CA ASP A 293 -26.60 -21.41 0.71
C ASP A 293 -26.44 -22.36 1.90
N ASP A 294 -26.01 -23.60 1.71
CA ASP A 294 -25.95 -24.61 2.80
C ASP A 294 -24.54 -24.83 3.41
N LEU A 295 -23.59 -23.91 3.27
CA LEU A 295 -22.24 -24.02 3.86
C LEU A 295 -21.87 -22.92 4.86
N LEU A 296 -22.82 -22.44 5.66
CA LEU A 296 -22.50 -21.57 6.81
C LEU A 296 -23.30 -22.02 8.06
N CYS A 297 -23.01 -23.21 8.56
CA CYS A 297 -23.27 -23.58 9.94
C CYS A 297 -22.37 -24.75 10.34
N VAL A 298 -21.16 -24.46 10.85
CA VAL A 298 -20.52 -25.28 11.92
C VAL A 298 -19.65 -24.36 12.77
N ASP A 299 -19.91 -24.38 14.05
CA ASP A 299 -19.32 -23.91 15.30
C ASP A 299 -17.92 -23.29 15.28
#